data_609f6411a56d8398f460ae7e91a43a25
#
_entry.id   609f6411a56d8398f460ae7e91a43a25
#
_cell.length_a   1.000
_cell.length_b   1.000
_cell.length_c   1.000
_cell.angle_alpha   90.00
_cell.angle_beta   90.00
_cell.angle_gamma   90.00
#
_symmetry.space_group_name_H-M   'P 1'
#
loop_
_entity.id
_entity.type
_entity.pdbx_description
1 polymer ?
#
loop_
_entity_poly.entity_id
_entity_poly.type
_entity_poly.pdbx_seq_one_letter_code
_entity_poly.pdbx_strand_id
1 'polypeptide(L)'
;TPWAKRVRIGSTMEIGAMNDRILFPRVQGILEAVPRFFPGYADDPTFRELADLQKLKEKMREKVWFGYRPLSADGVPYIGFAKKTENLMIATGHAMLGLSMAAATGKLVAEMAGGTGTSIGVGAFDPKRY
;
A
#
# COMPACT_ATOMS: atom_id res chain seq x y z
N THR A 1 -5.13 -11.94 -4.87
CA THR A 1 -6.08 -11.35 -5.81
C THR A 1 -5.86 -11.99 -7.18
N PRO A 2 -6.88 -12.61 -7.77
CA PRO A 2 -6.80 -13.12 -9.14
C PRO A 2 -6.69 -11.95 -10.12
N TRP A 3 -5.83 -12.09 -11.12
CA TRP A 3 -5.67 -11.10 -12.18
C TRP A 3 -5.43 -11.82 -13.51
N ALA A 4 -6.48 -11.96 -14.30
CA ALA A 4 -6.47 -12.74 -15.55
C ALA A 4 -5.89 -14.16 -15.31
N LYS A 5 -4.71 -14.45 -15.83
CA LYS A 5 -4.00 -15.73 -15.65
C LYS A 5 -2.98 -15.74 -14.49
N ARG A 6 -3.04 -14.76 -13.58
CA ARG A 6 -2.07 -14.60 -12.50
C ARG A 6 -2.76 -14.43 -11.16
N VAL A 7 -2.11 -14.87 -10.10
CA VAL A 7 -2.52 -14.63 -8.72
C VAL A 7 -1.49 -13.69 -8.09
N ARG A 8 -1.96 -12.60 -7.50
CA ARG A 8 -1.12 -11.73 -6.70
C ARG A 8 -1.30 -12.08 -5.22
N ILE A 9 -0.21 -12.43 -4.58
CA ILE A 9 -0.15 -12.73 -3.16
C ILE A 9 0.63 -11.61 -2.49
N GLY A 10 0.06 -11.00 -1.47
CA GLY A 10 0.69 -9.92 -0.74
C GLY A 10 0.30 -10.00 0.73
N SER A 11 1.23 -9.73 1.62
CA SER A 11 0.96 -9.99 3.02
C SER A 11 1.85 -9.28 4.03
N THR A 12 2.97 -8.68 3.64
CA THR A 12 3.89 -8.13 4.64
C THR A 12 4.04 -6.63 4.50
N MET A 13 4.19 -5.96 5.64
CA MET A 13 4.56 -4.56 5.74
C MET A 13 5.80 -4.46 6.62
N GLU A 14 6.72 -3.61 6.25
CA GLU A 14 7.92 -3.31 7.00
C GLU A 14 7.89 -1.85 7.42
N ILE A 15 8.18 -1.60 8.70
CA ILE A 15 8.34 -0.26 9.26
C ILE A 15 9.82 -0.10 9.56
N GLY A 16 10.48 0.81 8.86
CA GLY A 16 11.93 1.00 8.99
C GLY A 16 12.47 2.05 8.04
N ALA A 17 13.78 2.06 7.87
CA ALA A 17 14.44 2.96 6.93
C ALA A 17 14.04 2.65 5.48
N MET A 18 13.92 3.68 4.66
CA MET A 18 13.69 3.54 3.23
C MET A 18 14.89 2.85 2.57
N ASN A 19 14.66 1.72 1.93
CA ASN A 19 15.68 0.96 1.20
C ASN A 19 15.02 0.06 0.15
N ASP A 20 15.78 -0.37 -0.85
CA ASP A 20 15.30 -1.22 -1.95
C ASP A 20 15.51 -2.72 -1.70
N ARG A 21 15.64 -3.14 -0.45
CA ARG A 21 15.90 -4.53 -0.09
C ARG A 21 14.61 -5.33 -0.07
N ILE A 22 14.63 -6.46 -0.76
CA ILE A 22 13.59 -7.49 -0.64
C ILE A 22 14.04 -8.52 0.40
N LEU A 23 13.27 -8.68 1.45
CA LEU A 23 13.51 -9.68 2.48
C LEU A 23 12.91 -11.02 2.05
N PHE A 24 13.67 -11.79 1.28
CA PHE A 24 13.22 -13.08 0.74
C PHE A 24 12.74 -14.09 1.78
N PRO A 25 13.25 -14.15 3.02
CA PRO A 25 12.66 -15.00 4.06
C PRO A 25 11.19 -14.64 4.36
N ARG A 26 10.80 -13.38 4.26
CA ARG A 26 9.39 -12.98 4.40
C ARG A 26 8.56 -13.41 3.20
N VAL A 27 9.11 -13.31 2.00
CA VAL A 27 8.45 -13.80 0.77
C VAL A 27 8.24 -15.31 0.86
N GLN A 28 9.24 -16.05 1.34
CA GLN A 28 9.14 -17.49 1.58
C GLN A 28 8.01 -17.83 2.57
N GLY A 29 7.95 -17.16 3.72
CA GLY A 29 6.89 -17.37 4.69
C GLY A 29 5.47 -17.08 4.15
N ILE A 30 5.34 -16.10 3.24
CA ILE A 30 4.08 -15.84 2.53
C ILE A 30 3.72 -17.02 1.64
N LEU A 31 4.65 -17.53 0.84
CA LEU A 31 4.41 -18.64 -0.08
C LEU A 31 4.13 -19.95 0.67
N GLU A 32 4.82 -20.23 1.76
CA GLU A 32 4.57 -21.38 2.63
C GLU A 32 3.18 -21.36 3.28
N ALA A 33 2.63 -20.18 3.51
CA ALA A 33 1.29 -20.03 4.07
C ALA A 33 0.18 -20.27 3.03
N VAL A 34 0.44 -20.12 1.74
CA VAL A 34 -0.59 -20.19 0.67
C VAL A 34 -1.34 -21.52 0.69
N PRO A 35 -0.69 -22.70 0.76
CA PRO A 35 -1.40 -23.99 0.76
C PRO A 35 -2.33 -24.19 1.98
N ARG A 36 -2.08 -23.49 3.09
CA ARG A 36 -2.95 -23.54 4.28
C ARG A 36 -4.32 -22.90 4.03
N PHE A 37 -4.36 -21.87 3.21
CA PHE A 37 -5.59 -21.13 2.88
C PHE A 37 -6.19 -21.59 1.54
N PHE A 38 -5.36 -22.13 0.66
CA PHE A 38 -5.72 -22.57 -0.67
C PHE A 38 -5.13 -23.99 -0.90
N PRO A 39 -5.77 -25.05 -0.38
CA PRO A 39 -5.22 -26.41 -0.42
C PRO A 39 -4.87 -26.93 -1.82
N GLY A 40 -5.55 -26.44 -2.87
CA GLY A 40 -5.24 -26.79 -4.26
C GLY A 40 -3.84 -26.43 -4.72
N TYR A 41 -3.12 -25.57 -3.99
CA TYR A 41 -1.72 -25.24 -4.28
C TYR A 41 -0.71 -26.13 -3.54
N ALA A 42 -1.16 -27.01 -2.62
CA ALA A 42 -0.26 -27.85 -1.83
C ALA A 42 0.58 -28.80 -2.70
N ASP A 43 0.00 -29.27 -3.80
CA ASP A 43 0.64 -30.19 -4.74
C ASP A 43 1.22 -29.50 -5.99
N ASP A 44 1.08 -28.18 -6.09
CA ASP A 44 1.64 -27.42 -7.21
C ASP A 44 3.17 -27.45 -7.16
N PRO A 45 3.84 -27.95 -8.21
CA PRO A 45 5.31 -28.03 -8.26
C PRO A 45 6.01 -26.71 -8.07
N THR A 46 5.38 -25.60 -8.51
CA THR A 46 5.92 -24.25 -8.38
C THR A 46 6.07 -23.85 -6.91
N PHE A 47 5.05 -24.14 -6.09
CA PHE A 47 5.10 -23.82 -4.66
C PHE A 47 6.11 -24.68 -3.91
N ARG A 48 6.22 -25.96 -4.25
CA ARG A 48 7.23 -26.87 -3.69
C ARG A 48 8.66 -26.41 -4.01
N GLU A 49 8.88 -25.98 -5.23
CA GLU A 49 10.20 -25.47 -5.64
C GLU A 49 10.57 -24.17 -4.94
N LEU A 50 9.61 -23.28 -4.73
CA LEU A 50 9.79 -21.98 -4.06
C LEU A 50 9.97 -22.10 -2.54
N ALA A 51 9.81 -23.29 -1.96
CA ALA A 51 10.18 -23.54 -0.56
C ALA A 51 11.72 -23.47 -0.34
N ASP A 52 12.51 -23.73 -1.36
CA ASP A 52 13.96 -23.51 -1.33
C ASP A 52 14.28 -22.02 -1.50
N LEU A 53 14.94 -21.44 -0.50
CA LEU A 53 15.23 -20.00 -0.46
C LEU A 53 16.15 -19.54 -1.60
N GLN A 54 17.05 -20.38 -2.06
CA GLN A 54 17.96 -20.04 -3.16
C GLN A 54 17.20 -19.98 -4.48
N LYS A 55 16.40 -21.00 -4.76
CA LYS A 55 15.54 -21.06 -5.95
C LYS A 55 14.50 -19.93 -5.94
N LEU A 56 13.98 -19.60 -4.76
CA LEU A 56 13.07 -18.47 -4.57
C LEU A 56 13.73 -17.16 -5.01
N LYS A 57 14.95 -16.89 -4.55
CA LYS A 57 15.69 -15.67 -4.92
C LYS A 57 15.93 -15.57 -6.42
N GLU A 58 16.31 -16.67 -7.05
CA GLU A 58 16.59 -16.71 -8.49
C GLU A 58 15.32 -16.52 -9.33
N LYS A 59 14.24 -17.24 -9.00
CA LYS A 59 13.03 -17.25 -9.82
C LYS A 59 12.08 -16.07 -9.55
N MET A 60 12.08 -15.56 -8.33
CA MET A 60 11.08 -14.57 -7.91
C MET A 60 11.61 -13.14 -7.87
N ARG A 61 12.90 -12.92 -8.08
CA ARG A 61 13.51 -11.60 -7.99
C ARG A 61 12.79 -10.54 -8.85
N GLU A 62 12.37 -10.92 -10.05
CA GLU A 62 11.64 -10.04 -10.97
C GLU A 62 10.12 -10.03 -10.74
N LYS A 63 9.60 -10.97 -9.96
CA LYS A 63 8.17 -11.12 -9.70
C LYS A 63 7.74 -10.52 -8.37
N VAL A 64 8.69 -10.33 -7.47
CA VAL A 64 8.46 -9.67 -6.17
C VAL A 64 8.64 -8.18 -6.34
N TRP A 65 7.67 -7.42 -5.88
CA TRP A 65 7.75 -5.98 -5.85
C TRP A 65 7.26 -5.45 -4.50
N PHE A 66 7.70 -4.28 -4.16
CA PHE A 66 7.22 -3.53 -2.99
C PHE A 66 7.01 -2.06 -3.39
N GLY A 67 6.37 -1.31 -2.52
CA GLY A 67 6.19 0.13 -2.67
C GLY A 67 6.10 0.78 -1.30
N TYR A 68 6.49 2.03 -1.24
CA TYR A 68 6.38 2.82 -0.03
C TYR A 68 4.95 3.28 0.18
N ARG A 69 4.47 3.17 1.42
CA ARG A 69 3.17 3.70 1.80
C ARG A 69 3.35 5.10 2.38
N PRO A 70 2.63 6.09 1.86
CA PRO A 70 2.63 7.43 2.44
C PRO A 70 1.89 7.37 3.78
N LEU A 71 2.64 7.43 4.88
CA LEU A 71 2.11 7.45 6.24
C LEU A 71 2.22 8.87 6.81
N SER A 72 1.20 9.33 7.50
CA SER A 72 1.25 10.47 8.40
C SER A 72 1.69 10.03 9.80
N ALA A 73 2.17 10.95 10.61
CA ALA A 73 2.63 10.64 11.96
C ALA A 73 1.52 10.13 12.89
N ASP A 74 0.30 10.61 12.68
CA ASP A 74 -0.89 10.27 13.47
C ASP A 74 -1.82 9.24 12.81
N GLY A 75 -1.46 8.74 11.62
CA GLY A 75 -2.29 7.82 10.85
C GLY A 75 -3.47 8.46 10.12
N VAL A 76 -3.69 9.76 10.27
CA VAL A 76 -4.77 10.51 9.61
C VAL A 76 -4.22 11.17 8.33
N PRO A 77 -4.88 11.06 7.18
CA PRO A 77 -4.39 11.67 5.95
C PRO A 77 -4.29 13.19 6.03
N TYR A 78 -3.45 13.76 5.19
CA TYR A 78 -3.39 15.22 4.97
C TYR A 78 -4.25 15.56 3.76
N ILE A 79 -5.27 16.41 3.95
CA ILE A 79 -6.12 16.91 2.86
C ILE A 79 -6.36 18.40 3.12
N GLY A 80 -5.79 19.29 2.29
CA GLY A 80 -5.96 20.71 2.45
C GLY A 80 -4.85 21.53 1.80
N PHE A 81 -4.93 22.83 1.99
CA PHE A 81 -3.94 23.77 1.46
C PHE A 81 -2.66 23.79 2.30
N ALA A 82 -1.53 23.86 1.64
CA ALA A 82 -0.23 23.98 2.27
C ALA A 82 -0.09 25.26 3.10
N LYS A 83 0.77 25.24 4.12
CA LYS A 83 0.95 26.39 5.03
C LYS A 83 1.67 27.56 4.39
N LYS A 84 2.67 27.27 3.54
CA LYS A 84 3.61 28.28 3.01
C LYS A 84 3.37 28.63 1.54
N THR A 85 2.35 28.08 0.91
CA THR A 85 2.11 28.21 -0.52
C THR A 85 0.61 28.33 -0.76
N GLU A 86 0.15 29.42 -1.35
CA GLU A 86 -1.27 29.73 -1.47
C GLU A 86 -2.03 28.84 -2.46
N ASN A 87 -1.35 28.36 -3.50
CA ASN A 87 -1.94 27.58 -4.58
C ASN A 87 -1.55 26.09 -4.58
N LEU A 88 -1.03 25.58 -3.48
CA LEU A 88 -0.67 24.16 -3.32
C LEU A 88 -1.65 23.46 -2.41
N MET A 89 -2.31 22.44 -2.94
CA MET A 89 -3.14 21.51 -2.16
C MET A 89 -2.42 20.18 -1.97
N ILE A 90 -2.54 19.63 -0.78
CA ILE A 90 -1.95 18.35 -0.37
C ILE A 90 -3.08 17.36 -0.15
N ALA A 91 -2.99 16.16 -0.74
CA ALA A 91 -3.88 15.04 -0.49
C ALA A 91 -3.05 13.75 -0.45
N THR A 92 -2.60 13.35 0.74
CA THR A 92 -1.67 12.22 0.93
C THR A 92 -1.78 11.63 2.34
N GLY A 93 -0.98 10.59 2.61
CA GLY A 93 -0.89 10.02 3.96
C GLY A 93 -1.97 9.00 4.31
N HIS A 94 -2.65 8.44 3.30
CA HIS A 94 -3.78 7.51 3.50
C HIS A 94 -3.38 6.08 3.90
N ALA A 95 -2.10 5.81 4.07
CA ALA A 95 -1.59 4.50 4.45
C ALA A 95 -2.13 3.35 3.57
N MET A 96 -2.82 2.38 4.17
CA MET A 96 -3.43 1.25 3.46
C MET A 96 -4.81 1.58 2.85
N LEU A 97 -5.42 2.68 3.27
CA LEU A 97 -6.81 3.01 2.93
C LEU A 97 -6.96 3.92 1.72
N GLY A 98 -5.84 4.29 1.06
CA GLY A 98 -5.85 5.27 -0.03
C GLY A 98 -6.81 4.94 -1.16
N LEU A 99 -6.90 3.69 -1.60
CA LEU A 99 -7.84 3.28 -2.63
C LEU A 99 -9.29 3.37 -2.15
N SER A 100 -9.58 2.89 -0.94
CA SER A 100 -10.93 2.92 -0.36
C SER A 100 -11.42 4.36 -0.10
N MET A 101 -10.50 5.26 0.24
CA MET A 101 -10.81 6.67 0.52
C MET A 101 -10.72 7.58 -0.71
N ALA A 102 -10.31 7.06 -1.86
CA ALA A 102 -10.02 7.88 -3.04
C ALA A 102 -11.20 8.73 -3.49
N ALA A 103 -12.41 8.17 -3.53
CA ALA A 103 -13.61 8.89 -3.95
C ALA A 103 -13.97 10.03 -2.97
N ALA A 104 -13.91 9.77 -1.67
CA ALA A 104 -14.18 10.79 -0.64
C ALA A 104 -13.11 11.88 -0.66
N THR A 105 -11.85 11.51 -0.76
CA THR A 105 -10.74 12.46 -0.88
C THR A 105 -10.87 13.33 -2.12
N GLY A 106 -11.17 12.73 -3.28
CA GLY A 106 -11.38 13.45 -4.52
C GLY A 106 -12.52 14.46 -4.44
N LYS A 107 -13.64 14.09 -3.79
CA LYS A 107 -14.76 14.99 -3.55
C LYS A 107 -14.33 16.18 -2.68
N LEU A 108 -13.67 15.93 -1.55
CA LEU A 108 -13.19 17.00 -0.67
C LEU A 108 -12.21 17.95 -1.37
N VAL A 109 -11.28 17.41 -2.13
CA VAL A 109 -10.34 18.20 -2.93
C VAL A 109 -11.09 19.09 -3.93
N ALA A 110 -12.09 18.57 -4.63
CA ALA A 110 -12.90 19.33 -5.58
C ALA A 110 -13.70 20.45 -4.88
N GLU A 111 -14.32 20.15 -3.74
CA GLU A 111 -15.09 21.12 -2.94
C GLU A 111 -14.18 22.25 -2.44
N MET A 112 -13.00 21.92 -1.91
CA MET A 112 -12.03 22.91 -1.42
C MET A 112 -11.44 23.76 -2.54
N ALA A 113 -11.12 23.16 -3.69
CA ALA A 113 -10.60 23.87 -4.85
C ALA A 113 -11.65 24.79 -5.48
N GLY A 114 -12.93 24.37 -5.45
CA GLY A 114 -14.05 25.15 -5.95
C GLY A 114 -14.56 26.20 -4.98
N GLY A 115 -14.08 26.24 -3.73
CA GLY A 115 -14.53 27.19 -2.70
C GLY A 115 -15.99 27.03 -2.26
N THR A 116 -16.57 25.83 -2.47
CA THR A 116 -18.00 25.57 -2.22
C THR A 116 -18.32 25.12 -0.79
N GLY A 117 -17.33 25.08 0.08
CA GLY A 117 -17.45 24.43 1.39
C GLY A 117 -17.35 22.91 1.29
N THR A 118 -16.94 22.25 2.37
CA THR A 118 -16.74 20.80 2.40
C THR A 118 -17.94 20.07 2.98
N SER A 119 -18.28 18.93 2.38
CA SER A 119 -19.41 18.08 2.81
C SER A 119 -19.20 17.44 4.18
N ILE A 120 -17.96 17.38 4.66
CA ILE A 120 -17.58 16.94 6.02
C ILE A 120 -16.53 17.90 6.60
N GLY A 121 -16.42 17.94 7.93
CA GLY A 121 -15.37 18.72 8.59
C GLY A 121 -13.96 18.22 8.25
N VAL A 122 -13.11 19.12 7.77
CA VAL A 122 -11.74 18.78 7.31
C VAL A 122 -10.65 19.13 8.30
N GLY A 123 -10.98 19.69 9.46
CA GLY A 123 -9.98 20.14 10.45
C GLY A 123 -8.99 19.07 10.88
N ALA A 124 -9.46 17.84 11.05
CA ALA A 124 -8.58 16.71 11.37
C ALA A 124 -7.60 16.34 10.25
N PHE A 125 -7.89 16.74 9.02
CA PHE A 125 -7.06 16.45 7.84
C PHE A 125 -6.13 17.61 7.45
N ASP A 126 -6.24 18.75 8.15
CA ASP A 126 -5.47 19.96 7.80
C ASP A 126 -3.96 19.67 7.80
N PRO A 127 -3.24 19.93 6.68
CA PRO A 127 -1.80 19.81 6.65
C PRO A 127 -1.05 20.70 7.66
N LYS A 128 -1.73 21.70 8.21
CA LYS A 128 -1.19 22.66 9.19
C LYS A 128 -1.36 22.21 10.64
N ARG A 129 -1.92 21.01 10.88
CA ARG A 129 -2.21 20.54 12.26
C ARG A 129 -0.98 20.24 13.11
N TYR A 130 0.23 20.35 12.51
CA TYR A 130 1.52 20.28 13.19
C TYR A 130 2.34 21.56 12.98
#